data_3d5b9ef8d6eabe2a9ba067278b328b03
#
_entry.id   3d5b9ef8d6eabe2a9ba067278b328b03
#
_cell.length_a   1.000
_cell.length_b   1.000
_cell.length_c   1.000
_cell.angle_alpha   90.00
_cell.angle_beta   90.00
_cell.angle_gamma   90.00
#
_symmetry.space_group_name_H-M   'P 1'
#
loop_
_entity.id
_entity.type
_entity.pdbx_description
1 polymer ?
#
loop_
_entity_poly.entity_id
_entity_poly.type
_entity_poly.pdbx_seq_one_letter_code
_entity_poly.pdbx_strand_id
1 'polypeptide(L)'
;MTPDIRKERETALYEAALRLIAKGVNPAAMKVQQIADEAGIGKGTVYEYFASKDEILQGMALYCFDTEIDRIAVLMEPCTTLQELEDAVMAYLQDLSGNRMGTYQVIASSIGARENLRGMDECVQALRGVLHRTMAALRQKGEINPALPDDYCDCLLYTSPSPRDY
;
A
#
# COMPACT_ATOMS: atom_id res chain seq x y z
N MET A 1 16.78 4.57 22.21
CA MET A 1 16.56 3.77 20.98
C MET A 1 16.43 4.75 19.83
N THR A 2 17.25 4.62 18.79
CA THR A 2 17.20 5.53 17.64
C THR A 2 15.92 5.29 16.84
N PRO A 3 15.30 6.32 16.19
CA PRO A 3 14.10 6.17 15.37
C PRO A 3 14.22 5.10 14.29
N ASP A 4 15.41 4.88 13.77
CA ASP A 4 15.74 3.93 12.71
C ASP A 4 15.56 2.47 13.19
N ILE A 5 16.07 2.13 14.38
CA ILE A 5 15.95 0.78 14.97
C ILE A 5 14.47 0.47 15.28
N ARG A 6 13.70 1.48 15.69
CA ARG A 6 12.27 1.29 15.94
C ARG A 6 11.56 0.91 14.65
N LYS A 7 11.75 1.67 13.59
CA LYS A 7 11.14 1.42 12.27
C LYS A 7 11.51 0.04 11.71
N GLU A 8 12.77 -0.36 11.82
CA GLU A 8 13.23 -1.70 11.41
C GLU A 8 12.49 -2.82 12.15
N ARG A 9 12.29 -2.67 13.46
CA ARG A 9 11.58 -3.65 14.28
C ARG A 9 10.09 -3.71 13.96
N GLU A 10 9.45 -2.57 13.79
CA GLU A 10 8.04 -2.48 13.36
C GLU A 10 7.86 -3.16 12.00
N THR A 11 8.71 -2.85 11.01
CA THR A 11 8.71 -3.49 9.69
C THR A 11 8.88 -5.02 9.79
N ALA A 12 9.82 -5.50 10.60
CA ALA A 12 10.04 -6.94 10.78
C ALA A 12 8.81 -7.66 11.33
N LEU A 13 8.04 -7.00 12.22
CA LEU A 13 6.79 -7.53 12.77
C LEU A 13 5.65 -7.52 11.73
N TYR A 14 5.57 -6.49 10.89
CA TYR A 14 4.60 -6.44 9.78
C TYR A 14 4.87 -7.55 8.75
N GLU A 15 6.13 -7.73 8.36
CA GLU A 15 6.52 -8.79 7.44
C GLU A 15 6.29 -10.19 8.02
N ALA A 16 6.51 -10.37 9.32
CA ALA A 16 6.20 -11.63 9.99
C ALA A 16 4.70 -11.94 9.96
N ALA A 17 3.85 -10.94 10.22
CA ALA A 17 2.40 -11.09 10.12
C ALA A 17 1.96 -11.42 8.69
N LEU A 18 2.55 -10.79 7.67
CA LEU A 18 2.30 -11.08 6.25
C LEU A 18 2.73 -12.50 5.89
N ARG A 19 3.89 -12.98 6.36
CA ARG A 19 4.33 -14.37 6.15
C ARG A 19 3.37 -15.38 6.77
N LEU A 20 2.81 -15.08 7.96
CA LEU A 20 1.80 -15.93 8.58
C LEU A 20 0.50 -15.97 7.77
N ILE A 21 0.06 -14.84 7.22
CA ILE A 21 -1.10 -14.77 6.31
C ILE A 21 -0.85 -15.60 5.06
N ALA A 22 0.34 -15.50 4.46
CA ALA A 22 0.73 -16.28 3.30
C ALA A 22 0.77 -17.80 3.58
N LYS A 23 1.05 -18.21 4.84
CA LYS A 23 0.95 -19.60 5.32
C LYS A 23 -0.50 -20.00 5.65
N GLY A 24 -1.50 -19.16 5.40
CA GLY A 24 -2.92 -19.45 5.63
C GLY A 24 -3.43 -19.15 7.03
N VAL A 25 -2.65 -18.47 7.86
CA VAL A 25 -3.11 -18.06 9.21
C VAL A 25 -4.13 -16.91 9.08
N ASN A 26 -5.34 -17.13 9.62
CA ASN A 26 -6.35 -16.07 9.64
C ASN A 26 -5.90 -14.94 10.59
N PRO A 27 -5.83 -13.67 10.11
CA PRO A 27 -5.41 -12.53 10.94
C PRO A 27 -6.27 -12.33 12.20
N ALA A 28 -7.58 -12.58 12.13
CA ALA A 28 -8.47 -12.49 13.28
C ALA A 28 -8.10 -13.48 14.41
N ALA A 29 -7.64 -14.68 14.03
CA ALA A 29 -7.22 -15.73 14.96
C ALA A 29 -5.73 -15.66 15.33
N MET A 30 -4.94 -14.82 14.66
CA MET A 30 -3.50 -14.67 14.87
C MET A 30 -3.21 -14.18 16.30
N LYS A 31 -2.17 -14.73 16.90
CA LYS A 31 -1.72 -14.34 18.25
C LYS A 31 -0.42 -13.55 18.16
N VAL A 32 -0.24 -12.56 19.05
CA VAL A 32 1.02 -11.78 19.13
C VAL A 32 2.23 -12.69 19.30
N GLN A 33 2.10 -13.80 20.04
CA GLN A 33 3.19 -14.77 20.18
C GLN A 33 3.63 -15.36 18.83
N GLN A 34 2.70 -15.69 17.93
CA GLN A 34 3.02 -16.23 16.61
C GLN A 34 3.76 -15.21 15.75
N ILE A 35 3.36 -13.92 15.83
CA ILE A 35 4.05 -12.84 15.12
C ILE A 35 5.47 -12.67 15.68
N ALA A 36 5.60 -12.67 17.00
CA ALA A 36 6.89 -12.54 17.69
C ALA A 36 7.84 -13.68 17.30
N ASP A 37 7.36 -14.92 17.35
CA ASP A 37 8.15 -16.11 17.00
C ASP A 37 8.58 -16.09 15.53
N GLU A 38 7.67 -15.73 14.61
CA GLU A 38 7.94 -15.61 13.17
C GLU A 38 8.94 -14.48 12.88
N ALA A 39 8.93 -13.39 13.66
CA ALA A 39 9.86 -12.28 13.52
C ALA A 39 11.21 -12.52 14.21
N GLY A 40 11.33 -13.57 15.03
CA GLY A 40 12.50 -13.79 15.87
C GLY A 40 12.68 -12.75 16.97
N ILE A 41 11.59 -12.15 17.45
CA ILE A 41 11.55 -11.09 18.44
C ILE A 41 10.84 -11.61 19.71
N GLY A 42 11.39 -11.30 20.89
CA GLY A 42 10.73 -11.69 22.14
C GLY A 42 9.35 -11.01 22.28
N LYS A 43 8.33 -11.75 22.75
CA LYS A 43 6.97 -11.22 22.94
C LYS A 43 6.93 -9.97 23.82
N GLY A 44 7.77 -9.90 24.86
CA GLY A 44 7.90 -8.72 25.73
C GLY A 44 8.31 -7.49 24.92
N THR A 45 9.29 -7.66 24.02
CA THR A 45 9.76 -6.59 23.14
C THR A 45 8.68 -6.12 22.16
N VAL A 46 7.79 -7.01 21.67
CA VAL A 46 6.69 -6.59 20.81
C VAL A 46 5.79 -5.56 21.51
N TYR A 47 5.52 -5.75 22.80
CA TYR A 47 4.70 -4.82 23.58
C TYR A 47 5.39 -3.49 23.92
N GLU A 48 6.69 -3.35 23.66
CA GLU A 48 7.41 -2.06 23.70
C GLU A 48 7.08 -1.18 22.47
N TYR A 49 6.64 -1.81 21.37
CA TYR A 49 6.31 -1.14 20.10
C TYR A 49 4.81 -0.97 19.88
N PHE A 50 4.02 -1.96 20.27
CA PHE A 50 2.59 -2.05 20.00
C PHE A 50 1.79 -2.37 21.25
N ALA A 51 0.75 -1.60 21.49
CA ALA A 51 -0.14 -1.83 22.65
C ALA A 51 -1.05 -3.06 22.44
N SER A 52 -1.33 -3.43 21.19
CA SER A 52 -2.24 -4.52 20.86
C SER A 52 -1.90 -5.22 19.55
N LYS A 53 -2.50 -6.40 19.34
CA LYS A 53 -2.48 -7.09 18.06
C LYS A 53 -3.11 -6.24 16.95
N ASP A 54 -4.19 -5.55 17.26
CA ASP A 54 -4.92 -4.76 16.27
C ASP A 54 -4.07 -3.60 15.76
N GLU A 55 -3.25 -3.00 16.61
CA GLU A 55 -2.28 -1.97 16.21
C GLU A 55 -1.22 -2.55 15.25
N ILE A 56 -0.74 -3.77 15.48
CA ILE A 56 0.18 -4.45 14.54
C ILE A 56 -0.51 -4.67 13.19
N LEU A 57 -1.76 -5.15 13.19
CA LEU A 57 -2.49 -5.43 11.95
C LEU A 57 -2.83 -4.13 11.18
N GLN A 58 -3.16 -3.05 11.86
CA GLN A 58 -3.37 -1.73 11.26
C GLN A 58 -2.07 -1.19 10.65
N GLY A 59 -0.97 -1.23 11.39
CA GLY A 59 0.33 -0.80 10.89
C GLY A 59 0.81 -1.67 9.71
N MET A 60 0.58 -2.98 9.74
CA MET A 60 0.85 -3.88 8.64
C MET A 60 0.05 -3.50 7.38
N ALA A 61 -1.22 -3.12 7.52
CA ALA A 61 -2.01 -2.69 6.37
C ALA A 61 -1.48 -1.41 5.74
N LEU A 62 -1.13 -0.40 6.56
CA LEU A 62 -0.51 0.83 6.07
C LEU A 62 0.84 0.53 5.39
N TYR A 63 1.66 -0.33 5.98
CA TYR A 63 2.91 -0.80 5.38
C TYR A 63 2.69 -1.45 4.00
N CYS A 64 1.61 -2.22 3.82
CA CYS A 64 1.24 -2.76 2.52
C CYS A 64 0.90 -1.66 1.51
N PHE A 65 0.12 -0.65 1.92
CA PHE A 65 -0.21 0.48 1.06
C PHE A 65 1.04 1.27 0.65
N ASP A 66 1.92 1.60 1.59
CA ASP A 66 3.17 2.30 1.30
C ASP A 66 4.04 1.50 0.32
N THR A 67 4.15 0.18 0.53
CA THR A 67 4.90 -0.70 -0.38
C THR A 67 4.31 -0.71 -1.79
N GLU A 68 2.97 -0.68 -1.93
CA GLU A 68 2.33 -0.61 -3.24
C GLU A 68 2.51 0.77 -3.90
N ILE A 69 2.48 1.85 -3.13
CA ILE A 69 2.75 3.19 -3.65
C ILE A 69 4.18 3.29 -4.18
N ASP A 70 5.15 2.72 -3.46
CA ASP A 70 6.54 2.65 -3.92
C ASP A 70 6.68 1.84 -5.22
N ARG A 71 5.96 0.72 -5.35
CA ARG A 71 5.93 -0.07 -6.60
C ARG A 71 5.33 0.71 -7.76
N ILE A 72 4.22 1.41 -7.50
CA ILE A 72 3.57 2.28 -8.49
C ILE A 72 4.54 3.38 -8.94
N ALA A 73 5.24 4.02 -8.01
CA ALA A 73 6.22 5.06 -8.31
C ALA A 73 7.35 4.51 -9.20
N VAL A 74 7.94 3.37 -8.82
CA VAL A 74 9.02 2.73 -9.58
C VAL A 74 8.60 2.37 -11.01
N LEU A 75 7.34 1.98 -11.22
CA LEU A 75 6.82 1.60 -12.54
C LEU A 75 6.42 2.80 -13.38
N MET A 76 5.80 3.81 -12.79
CA MET A 76 5.16 4.91 -13.53
C MET A 76 6.05 6.14 -13.72
N GLU A 77 6.85 6.51 -12.72
CA GLU A 77 7.68 7.73 -12.80
C GLU A 77 8.73 7.72 -13.93
N PRO A 78 9.32 6.58 -14.34
CA PRO A 78 10.23 6.52 -15.47
C PRO A 78 9.56 6.67 -16.83
N CYS A 79 8.23 6.53 -16.95
CA CYS A 79 7.51 6.57 -18.22
C CYS A 79 7.66 7.93 -18.89
N THR A 80 7.92 7.89 -20.19
CA THR A 80 8.19 9.09 -21.01
C THR A 80 7.14 9.33 -22.06
N THR A 81 6.28 8.33 -22.31
CA THR A 81 5.15 8.37 -23.24
C THR A 81 3.88 7.81 -22.57
N LEU A 82 2.72 8.17 -23.13
CA LEU A 82 1.44 7.61 -22.67
C LEU A 82 1.37 6.09 -22.87
N GLN A 83 1.97 5.58 -23.94
CA GLN A 83 2.01 4.14 -24.20
C GLN A 83 2.81 3.39 -23.14
N GLU A 84 3.99 3.90 -22.75
CA GLU A 84 4.78 3.32 -21.67
C GLU A 84 4.01 3.33 -20.35
N LEU A 85 3.28 4.40 -20.06
CA LEU A 85 2.44 4.49 -18.86
C LEU A 85 1.30 3.45 -18.90
N GLU A 86 0.61 3.31 -20.03
CA GLU A 86 -0.45 2.31 -20.21
C GLU A 86 0.09 0.89 -19.98
N ASP A 87 1.21 0.56 -20.60
CA ASP A 87 1.87 -0.74 -20.44
C ASP A 87 2.28 -1.00 -18.97
N ALA A 88 2.81 0.01 -18.30
CA ALA A 88 3.20 -0.07 -16.88
C ALA A 88 1.98 -0.29 -15.96
N VAL A 89 0.87 0.42 -16.20
CA VAL A 89 -0.39 0.25 -15.46
C VAL A 89 -0.95 -1.15 -15.68
N MET A 90 -0.98 -1.63 -16.92
CA MET A 90 -1.49 -2.97 -17.24
C MET A 90 -0.64 -4.07 -16.59
N ALA A 91 0.68 -3.94 -16.63
CA ALA A 91 1.60 -4.87 -15.97
C ALA A 91 1.39 -4.89 -14.45
N TYR A 92 1.23 -3.71 -13.84
CA TYR A 92 0.94 -3.58 -12.40
C TYR A 92 -0.39 -4.26 -12.03
N LEU A 93 -1.47 -4.01 -12.78
CA LEU A 93 -2.79 -4.59 -12.52
C LEU A 93 -2.79 -6.12 -12.70
N GLN A 94 -2.07 -6.64 -13.69
CA GLN A 94 -1.92 -8.08 -13.89
C GLN A 94 -1.18 -8.75 -12.72
N ASP A 95 -0.06 -8.16 -12.28
CA ASP A 95 0.69 -8.69 -11.13
C ASP A 95 -0.12 -8.57 -9.82
N LEU A 96 -0.81 -7.46 -9.60
CA LEU A 96 -1.68 -7.26 -8.44
C LEU A 96 -2.78 -8.33 -8.40
N SER A 97 -3.50 -8.55 -9.50
CA SER A 97 -4.61 -9.49 -9.57
C SER A 97 -4.16 -10.95 -9.46
N GLY A 98 -3.01 -11.31 -10.04
CA GLY A 98 -2.50 -12.67 -10.07
C GLY A 98 -1.84 -13.09 -8.75
N ASN A 99 -1.07 -12.20 -8.12
CA ASN A 99 -0.16 -12.60 -7.05
C ASN A 99 -0.51 -12.03 -5.67
N ARG A 100 -1.16 -10.86 -5.59
CA ARG A 100 -1.29 -10.12 -4.32
C ARG A 100 -2.73 -9.86 -3.86
N MET A 101 -3.70 -9.85 -4.78
CA MET A 101 -5.09 -9.53 -4.47
C MET A 101 -5.67 -10.41 -3.35
N GLY A 102 -5.36 -11.71 -3.35
CA GLY A 102 -5.83 -12.63 -2.31
C GLY A 102 -5.35 -12.24 -0.92
N THR A 103 -4.08 -11.84 -0.78
CA THR A 103 -3.51 -11.35 0.49
C THR A 103 -4.20 -10.07 0.95
N TYR A 104 -4.43 -9.11 0.04
CA TYR A 104 -5.08 -7.84 0.38
C TYR A 104 -6.54 -8.03 0.75
N GLN A 105 -7.27 -8.94 0.11
CA GLN A 105 -8.65 -9.28 0.51
C GLN A 105 -8.71 -9.84 1.93
N VAL A 106 -7.75 -10.71 2.31
CA VAL A 106 -7.64 -11.25 3.67
C VAL A 106 -7.33 -10.13 4.67
N ILE A 107 -6.41 -9.24 4.37
CA ILE A 107 -6.07 -8.09 5.21
C ILE A 107 -7.29 -7.18 5.37
N ALA A 108 -7.93 -6.77 4.27
CA ALA A 108 -9.08 -5.88 4.28
C ALA A 108 -10.28 -6.44 5.05
N SER A 109 -10.52 -7.76 4.95
CA SER A 109 -11.59 -8.42 5.73
C SER A 109 -11.30 -8.50 7.22
N SER A 110 -10.05 -8.39 7.63
CA SER A 110 -9.60 -8.56 9.00
C SER A 110 -9.52 -7.24 9.77
N ILE A 111 -9.28 -6.14 9.05
CA ILE A 111 -9.33 -4.79 9.56
C ILE A 111 -10.78 -4.35 9.40
N GLY A 112 -11.58 -4.51 10.45
CA GLY A 112 -13.01 -4.21 10.40
C GLY A 112 -13.29 -2.83 9.80
N ALA A 113 -14.39 -2.71 9.07
CA ALA A 113 -14.85 -1.49 8.37
C ALA A 113 -15.13 -0.28 9.30
N ARG A 114 -14.74 -0.36 10.56
CA ARG A 114 -15.14 0.58 11.61
C ARG A 114 -14.11 1.63 11.99
N GLU A 115 -12.88 1.51 11.55
CA GLU A 115 -11.85 2.51 11.89
C GLU A 115 -11.21 2.98 10.59
N ASN A 116 -11.37 4.27 10.29
CA ASN A 116 -10.47 4.96 9.37
C ASN A 116 -9.04 4.62 9.82
N LEU A 117 -8.31 3.89 9.00
CA LEU A 117 -6.90 3.61 9.27
C LEU A 117 -6.21 4.95 9.49
N ARG A 118 -5.72 5.19 10.71
CA ARG A 118 -4.90 6.37 10.96
C ARG A 118 -3.70 6.30 10.01
N GLY A 119 -3.46 7.36 9.25
CA GLY A 119 -2.42 7.39 8.23
C GLY A 119 -2.88 7.06 6.81
N MET A 120 -4.13 6.64 6.58
CA MET A 120 -4.64 6.39 5.23
C MET A 120 -4.62 7.67 4.38
N ASP A 121 -4.90 8.83 4.99
CA ASP A 121 -4.83 10.12 4.29
C ASP A 121 -3.41 10.41 3.78
N GLU A 122 -2.38 10.03 4.53
CA GLU A 122 -0.98 10.16 4.13
C GLU A 122 -0.66 9.26 2.94
N CYS A 123 -1.13 8.02 2.95
CA CYS A 123 -0.98 7.09 1.83
C CYS A 123 -1.68 7.62 0.57
N VAL A 124 -2.91 8.15 0.71
CA VAL A 124 -3.65 8.76 -0.42
C VAL A 124 -2.89 9.97 -0.98
N GLN A 125 -2.35 10.84 -0.13
CA GLN A 125 -1.54 11.98 -0.58
C GLN A 125 -0.23 11.55 -1.24
N ALA A 126 0.43 10.51 -0.74
CA ALA A 126 1.63 9.96 -1.37
C ALA A 126 1.33 9.42 -2.78
N LEU A 127 0.27 8.64 -2.93
CA LEU A 127 -0.19 8.14 -4.25
C LEU A 127 -0.51 9.29 -5.20
N ARG A 128 -1.25 10.30 -4.73
CA ARG A 128 -1.52 11.52 -5.52
C ARG A 128 -0.24 12.18 -6.00
N GLY A 129 0.76 12.28 -5.13
CA GLY A 129 2.06 12.84 -5.47
C GLY A 129 2.76 12.09 -6.60
N VAL A 130 2.73 10.75 -6.59
CA VAL A 130 3.29 9.92 -7.67
C VAL A 130 2.59 10.22 -8.98
N LEU A 131 1.26 10.14 -8.99
CA LEU A 131 0.44 10.37 -10.19
C LEU A 131 0.64 11.78 -10.76
N HIS A 132 0.65 12.80 -9.89
CA HIS A 132 0.88 14.18 -10.31
C HIS A 132 2.26 14.37 -10.96
N ARG A 133 3.33 13.81 -10.38
CA ARG A 133 4.69 13.89 -10.96
C ARG A 133 4.76 13.19 -12.31
N THR A 134 4.17 12.00 -12.45
CA THR A 134 4.11 11.26 -13.70
C THR A 134 3.38 12.06 -14.78
N MET A 135 2.20 12.61 -14.49
CA MET A 135 1.43 13.41 -15.44
C MET A 135 2.13 14.72 -15.81
N ALA A 136 2.78 15.38 -14.86
CA ALA A 136 3.56 16.59 -15.12
C ALA A 136 4.74 16.30 -16.05
N ALA A 137 5.44 15.18 -15.87
CA ALA A 137 6.55 14.76 -16.73
C ALA A 137 6.09 14.47 -18.17
N LEU A 138 4.97 13.76 -18.35
CA LEU A 138 4.38 13.47 -19.67
C LEU A 138 3.91 14.74 -20.37
N ARG A 139 3.34 15.70 -19.63
CA ARG A 139 2.95 17.01 -20.17
C ARG A 139 4.15 17.80 -20.67
N GLN A 140 5.25 17.83 -19.92
CA GLN A 140 6.49 18.50 -20.34
C GLN A 140 7.06 17.92 -21.63
N LYS A 141 6.80 16.63 -21.91
CA LYS A 141 7.22 15.94 -23.13
C LYS A 141 6.24 16.11 -24.30
N GLY A 142 5.10 16.78 -24.08
CA GLY A 142 4.08 17.00 -25.11
C GLY A 142 3.12 15.83 -25.34
N GLU A 143 3.19 14.80 -24.52
CA GLU A 143 2.29 13.63 -24.57
C GLU A 143 0.85 13.96 -24.12
N ILE A 144 0.71 14.98 -23.27
CA ILE A 144 -0.58 15.46 -22.76
C ILE A 144 -0.81 16.90 -23.26
N ASN A 145 -2.01 17.16 -23.75
CA ASN A 145 -2.40 18.49 -24.18
C ASN A 145 -2.20 19.52 -23.03
N PRO A 146 -1.35 20.55 -23.21
CA PRO A 146 -1.06 21.53 -22.17
C PRO A 146 -2.28 22.37 -21.76
N ALA A 147 -3.33 22.42 -22.59
CA ALA A 147 -4.57 23.13 -22.27
C ALA A 147 -5.47 22.39 -21.27
N LEU A 148 -5.20 21.10 -20.97
CA LEU A 148 -5.94 20.37 -19.95
C LEU A 148 -5.51 20.86 -18.57
N PRO A 149 -6.46 21.19 -17.66
CA PRO A 149 -6.15 21.53 -16.26
C PRO A 149 -5.43 20.39 -15.55
N ASP A 150 -4.51 20.73 -14.63
CA ASP A 150 -3.82 19.73 -13.81
C ASP A 150 -4.81 18.87 -13.03
N ASP A 151 -5.82 19.51 -12.45
CA ASP A 151 -6.89 18.83 -11.71
C ASP A 151 -7.70 17.85 -12.56
N TYR A 152 -7.74 18.00 -13.88
CA TYR A 152 -8.47 17.09 -14.76
C TYR A 152 -7.81 15.70 -14.81
N CYS A 153 -6.49 15.65 -14.85
CA CYS A 153 -5.75 14.38 -14.81
C CYS A 153 -5.91 13.70 -13.44
N ASP A 154 -5.92 14.49 -12.38
CA ASP A 154 -6.19 14.00 -11.02
C ASP A 154 -7.63 13.48 -10.90
N CYS A 155 -8.61 14.16 -11.49
CA CYS A 155 -10.03 13.76 -11.46
C CYS A 155 -10.29 12.45 -12.23
N LEU A 156 -9.62 12.18 -13.35
CA LEU A 156 -9.81 10.95 -14.12
C LEU A 156 -9.52 9.69 -13.30
N LEU A 157 -8.62 9.77 -12.33
CA LEU A 157 -8.28 8.67 -11.43
C LEU A 157 -9.32 8.45 -10.33
N TYR A 158 -10.09 9.50 -9.99
CA TYR A 158 -11.16 9.45 -8.97
C TYR A 158 -12.55 9.25 -9.53
N THR A 159 -12.76 9.57 -10.82
CA THR A 159 -14.06 9.48 -11.49
C THR A 159 -14.22 8.23 -12.35
N SER A 160 -13.30 7.27 -12.24
CA SER A 160 -13.61 5.92 -12.73
C SER A 160 -14.88 5.47 -12.04
N PRO A 161 -15.99 5.25 -12.79
CA PRO A 161 -17.26 4.94 -12.18
C PRO A 161 -17.12 3.72 -11.29
N SER A 162 -17.64 3.84 -10.07
CA SER A 162 -17.68 2.72 -9.13
C SER A 162 -18.41 1.55 -9.82
N PRO A 163 -18.00 0.30 -9.63
CA PRO A 163 -18.75 -0.87 -10.10
C PRO A 163 -20.20 -0.91 -9.63
N ARG A 164 -20.60 0.01 -8.72
CA ARG A 164 -21.97 0.18 -8.25
C ARG A 164 -22.81 1.14 -9.09
N ASP A 165 -22.21 1.79 -10.08
CA ASP A 165 -22.88 2.76 -10.94
C ASP A 165 -23.34 2.15 -12.29
N TYR A 166 -23.20 0.82 -12.42
CA TYR A 166 -23.69 0.02 -13.54
C TYR A 166 -24.74 -1.00 -13.09
#